data_409f8b7c5a864e4dd0a4fa9f02a06447
#
_entry.id   409f8b7c5a864e4dd0a4fa9f02a06447
#
_cell.length_a   1.000
_cell.length_b   1.000
_cell.length_c   1.000
_cell.angle_alpha   90.00
_cell.angle_beta   90.00
_cell.angle_gamma   90.00
#
_symmetry.space_group_name_H-M   'P 1'
#
loop_
_entity.id
_entity.type
_entity.pdbx_description
1 polymer ?
#
loop_
_entity_poly.entity_id
_entity_poly.type
_entity_poly.pdbx_seq_one_letter_code
_entity_poly.pdbx_strand_id
1 'polypeptide(L)' 'MIQEWYEVWVDESTKIPYVLFLCPDPSNPGGMLIIDPKENNRIIQKLPDYNTAMLWLTEDEYTRVDGRMEIE' A
#
# COMPACT_ATOMS: atom_id res chain seq x y z
N MET A 1 9.99 -0.45 9.28
CA MET A 1 9.13 0.50 8.57
C MET A 1 7.66 0.24 8.85
N ILE A 2 7.13 -0.94 8.51
CA ILE A 2 5.74 -1.28 8.79
C ILE A 2 5.61 -1.68 10.25
N GLN A 3 4.76 -1.00 11.01
CA GLN A 3 4.71 -1.15 12.46
C GLN A 3 3.43 -1.75 13.01
N GLU A 4 2.30 -1.66 12.31
CA GLU A 4 1.02 -2.12 12.84
C GLU A 4 0.36 -3.15 11.95
N TRP A 5 0.06 -2.76 10.71
CA TRP A 5 -0.58 -3.63 9.74
C TRP A 5 -0.19 -3.18 8.34
N TYR A 6 -0.44 -4.03 7.37
CA TYR A 6 -0.29 -3.66 5.98
C TYR A 6 -1.27 -4.43 5.11
N GLU A 7 -1.58 -3.88 3.97
CA GLU A 7 -2.36 -4.53 2.93
C GLU A 7 -1.48 -4.71 1.71
N VAL A 8 -1.71 -5.79 0.99
CA VAL A 8 -1.01 -6.08 -0.26
C VAL A 8 -1.95 -5.76 -1.41
N TRP A 9 -1.48 -4.96 -2.34
CA TRP A 9 -2.24 -4.57 -3.52
C TRP A 9 -1.48 -5.01 -4.76
N VAL A 10 -2.20 -5.57 -5.74
CA VAL A 10 -1.56 -6.11 -6.95
C VAL A 10 -2.22 -5.54 -8.19
N ASP A 11 -1.40 -5.29 -9.21
CA ASP A 11 -1.84 -4.96 -10.56
C ASP A 11 -1.48 -6.15 -11.43
N GLU A 12 -2.50 -6.89 -11.86
CA GLU A 12 -2.31 -8.09 -12.66
C GLU A 12 -2.42 -7.84 -14.17
N SER A 13 -2.52 -6.57 -14.56
CA SER A 13 -2.62 -6.22 -15.98
C SER A 13 -1.33 -6.44 -16.74
N THR A 14 -0.21 -6.58 -16.04
CA THR A 14 1.08 -6.86 -16.65
C THR A 14 1.42 -8.34 -16.53
N LYS A 15 2.35 -8.80 -17.37
CA LYS A 15 2.75 -10.20 -17.41
C LYS A 15 3.27 -10.68 -16.05
N ILE A 16 4.06 -9.83 -15.39
CA ILE A 16 4.51 -10.08 -14.02
C ILE A 16 3.74 -9.10 -13.14
N PRO A 17 2.92 -9.58 -12.20
CA PRO A 17 2.11 -8.69 -11.38
C PRO A 17 2.97 -7.69 -10.61
N TYR A 18 2.52 -6.45 -10.57
CA TYR A 18 3.18 -5.41 -9.81
C TYR A 18 2.55 -5.35 -8.42
N VAL A 19 3.39 -5.37 -7.40
CA VAL A 19 2.92 -5.46 -6.01
C VAL A 19 3.29 -4.20 -5.25
N LEU A 20 2.33 -3.66 -4.50
CA LEU A 20 2.55 -2.53 -3.60
C LEU A 20 1.99 -2.86 -2.22
N PHE A 21 2.58 -2.28 -1.18
CA PHE A 21 2.09 -2.40 0.18
C PHE A 21 1.47 -1.08 0.62
N LEU A 22 0.36 -1.17 1.35
CA LEU A 22 -0.29 -0.01 1.98
C LEU A 22 -0.23 -0.19 3.49
N CYS A 23 0.25 0.82 4.20
CA CYS A 23 0.34 0.76 5.66
C CYS A 23 0.17 2.13 6.27
N PRO A 24 -0.12 2.20 7.60
CA PRO A 24 -0.19 3.49 8.28
C PRO A 24 1.14 4.22 8.27
N ASP A 25 1.06 5.54 8.21
CA ASP A 25 2.24 6.41 8.30
C ASP A 25 2.53 6.67 9.79
N PRO A 26 3.65 6.17 10.33
CA PRO A 26 3.94 6.35 11.75
C PRO A 26 4.22 7.81 12.14
N SER A 27 4.53 8.66 11.16
CA SER A 27 4.82 10.07 11.43
C SER A 27 3.61 10.98 11.24
N ASN A 28 2.48 10.43 10.78
CA ASN A 28 1.29 11.24 10.49
C ASN A 28 0.04 10.45 10.86
N PRO A 29 -0.53 10.66 12.05
CA PRO A 29 -1.72 9.91 12.47
C PRO A 29 -2.85 9.99 11.44
N GLY A 30 -3.39 8.85 11.07
CA GLY A 30 -4.42 8.75 10.04
C GLY A 30 -3.89 8.73 8.62
N GLY A 31 -2.62 9.09 8.41
CA GLY A 31 -2.01 9.06 7.09
C GLY A 31 -1.59 7.66 6.67
N MET A 32 -1.33 7.51 5.37
CA MET A 32 -0.97 6.23 4.77
C MET A 32 0.30 6.36 3.95
N LEU A 33 1.03 5.25 3.87
CA LEU A 33 2.20 5.11 3.00
C LEU A 33 1.93 4.02 1.98
N ILE A 34 2.37 4.26 0.75
CA ILE A 34 2.41 3.21 -0.28
C ILE A 34 3.87 2.91 -0.54
N ILE A 35 4.23 1.64 -0.37
CA ILE A 35 5.61 1.17 -0.42
C ILE A 35 5.78 0.20 -1.57
N ASP A 36 6.86 0.37 -2.33
CA ASP A 36 7.21 -0.53 -3.43
C ASP A 36 8.31 -1.49 -2.97
N PRO A 37 7.97 -2.76 -2.73
CA PRO A 37 8.98 -3.73 -2.28
C PRO A 37 10.03 -4.04 -3.35
N LYS A 38 9.70 -3.87 -4.62
CA LYS A 38 10.66 -4.09 -5.71
C LYS A 38 11.74 -3.04 -5.74
N GLU A 39 11.43 -1.86 -5.22
CA GLU A 39 12.35 -0.72 -5.18
C GLU A 39 12.99 -0.61 -3.81
N ASN A 40 13.29 -1.73 -3.20
CA ASN A 40 13.95 -1.78 -1.90
C ASN A 40 13.12 -1.13 -0.80
N ASN A 41 11.79 -1.39 -0.83
CA ASN A 41 10.82 -0.84 0.12
C ASN A 41 10.75 0.69 0.10
N ARG A 42 10.89 1.25 -1.08
CA ARG A 42 10.80 2.69 -1.25
C ARG A 42 9.38 3.18 -1.02
N ILE A 43 9.25 4.27 -0.27
CA ILE A 43 7.96 4.94 -0.11
C ILE A 43 7.70 5.75 -1.38
N ILE A 44 6.68 5.35 -2.14
CA ILE A 44 6.37 6.01 -3.41
C ILE A 44 5.25 7.04 -3.28
N GLN A 45 4.44 6.94 -2.21
CA GLN A 45 3.37 7.91 -1.97
C GLN A 45 3.11 8.04 -0.47
N LYS A 46 2.77 9.27 -0.05
CA LYS A 46 2.26 9.57 1.27
C LYS A 46 0.90 10.21 1.09
N LEU A 47 -0.10 9.67 1.75
CA LEU A 47 -1.49 10.10 1.55
C LEU A 47 -2.10 10.50 2.89
N PRO A 48 -3.04 11.46 2.89
CA PRO A 48 -3.55 12.00 4.15
C PRO A 48 -4.47 11.05 4.91
N ASP A 49 -5.10 10.11 4.19
CA ASP A 49 -6.04 9.19 4.82
C ASP A 49 -6.21 7.92 3.99
N TYR A 50 -6.90 6.94 4.58
CA TYR A 50 -7.11 5.64 3.96
C TYR A 50 -7.96 5.73 2.68
N ASN A 51 -9.00 6.55 2.70
CA ASN A 51 -9.88 6.68 1.53
C ASN A 51 -9.14 7.23 0.32
N THR A 52 -8.26 8.22 0.53
CA THR A 52 -7.45 8.77 -0.55
C THR A 52 -6.50 7.71 -1.10
N ALA A 53 -5.92 6.90 -0.22
CA ALA A 53 -5.05 5.81 -0.63
C ALA A 53 -5.80 4.76 -1.45
N MET A 54 -7.01 4.41 -1.02
CA MET A 54 -7.86 3.47 -1.77
C MET A 54 -8.15 3.99 -3.17
N LEU A 55 -8.49 5.27 -3.29
CA LEU A 55 -8.77 5.88 -4.59
C LEU A 55 -7.53 5.85 -5.48
N TRP A 56 -6.37 6.18 -4.92
CA TRP A 56 -5.12 6.18 -5.68
C TRP A 56 -4.82 4.80 -6.25
N LEU A 57 -4.97 3.76 -5.41
CA LEU A 57 -4.69 2.40 -5.83
C LEU A 57 -5.70 1.88 -6.85
N THR A 58 -6.99 2.13 -6.62
CA THR A 58 -8.03 1.63 -7.52
C THR A 58 -8.04 2.35 -8.86
N GLU A 59 -7.64 3.62 -8.90
CA GLU A 59 -7.52 4.35 -10.16
C GLU A 59 -6.40 3.77 -11.04
N ASP A 60 -5.38 3.21 -10.42
CA ASP A 60 -4.28 2.55 -11.15
C ASP A 60 -4.55 1.06 -11.32
N GLU A 61 -5.81 0.63 -11.14
CA GLU A 61 -6.26 -0.74 -11.35
C GLU A 61 -5.62 -1.76 -10.41
N TYR A 62 -5.16 -1.33 -9.25
CA TYR A 62 -4.69 -2.25 -8.22
C TYR A 62 -5.86 -2.89 -7.50
N THR A 63 -5.72 -4.16 -7.15
CA THR A 63 -6.72 -4.92 -6.41
C THR A 63 -6.10 -5.40 -5.10
N ARG A 64 -6.85 -5.29 -4.01
CA ARG A 64 -6.36 -5.74 -2.72
C ARG A 64 -6.39 -7.28 -2.65
N VAL A 65 -5.28 -7.85 -2.17
CA VAL A 65 -5.24 -9.25 -1.82
C VAL A 65 -5.99 -9.41 -0.50
N ASP A 66 -6.76 -10.48 -0.37
CA ASP A 66 -7.66 -10.69 0.75
C ASP A 66 -7.01 -10.44 2.11
N GLY A 67 -7.72 -9.62 2.88
CA GLY A 67 -7.37 -9.38 4.26
C GLY A 67 -6.25 -8.37 4.45
N ARG A 68 -6.13 -7.99 5.71
CA ARG A 68 -5.08 -7.10 6.18
C ARG A 68 -4.11 -7.93 7.00
N MET A 69 -2.82 -7.75 6.75
CA MET A 69 -1.80 -8.45 7.53
C MET A 69 -1.47 -7.64 8.77
N GLU A 70 -1.66 -8.23 9.94
CA GLU A 70 -1.35 -7.56 11.19
C GLU A 70 0.00 -8.01 11.71
N ILE A 71 0.76 -7.07 12.24
CA ILE A 71 2.08 -7.34 12.80
C ILE A 71 1.93 -7.45 14.32
N GLU A 72 2.37 -8.59 14.85
CA GLU A 72 2.28 -8.84 16.28
C GLU A 72 3.56 -8.46 17.00
#